data_eff12a207e0a2ad265511323d51d9282
#
_entry.id   eff12a207e0a2ad265511323d51d9282
#
_cell.length_a   1.000
_cell.length_b   1.000
_cell.length_c   1.000
_cell.angle_alpha   90.00
_cell.angle_beta   90.00
_cell.angle_gamma   90.00
#
_symmetry.space_group_name_H-M   'P 1'
#
loop_
_entity.id
_entity.type
_entity.pdbx_description
1 polymer ?
#
loop_
_entity_poly.entity_id
_entity_poly.type
_entity_poly.pdbx_seq_one_letter_code
_entity_poly.pdbx_strand_id
1 'polypeptide(L)'
;MGIADFLFGKKKVPGFSSAVYSIDVVMHPFRIAAHKADYAQLDIVVENKFDKELLTSIVITLPKSLGFEQSALSHQKEIRVGGLGPKDKKSIRVQVWGTARTDPGSYEIKLFAMSHYRDYSYVLNEVKKTVELRVA
;
A
#
# COMPACT_ATOMS: atom_id res chain seq x y z
N MET A 1 6.32 -17.57 -3.62
CA MET A 1 6.84 -16.63 -2.60
C MET A 1 6.15 -15.29 -2.74
N GLY A 2 5.61 -14.76 -1.67
CA GLY A 2 4.98 -13.46 -1.68
C GLY A 2 5.99 -12.33 -1.69
N ILE A 3 5.64 -11.21 -2.35
CA ILE A 3 6.49 -10.03 -2.36
C ILE A 3 6.69 -9.47 -0.94
N ALA A 4 5.65 -9.57 -0.11
CA ALA A 4 5.72 -9.11 1.27
C ALA A 4 6.79 -9.82 2.08
N ASP A 5 6.99 -11.13 1.88
CA ASP A 5 8.05 -11.88 2.54
C ASP A 5 9.42 -11.35 2.16
N PHE A 6 9.60 -11.03 0.89
CA PHE A 6 10.87 -10.49 0.38
C PHE A 6 11.13 -9.10 0.94
N LEU A 7 10.13 -8.21 0.95
CA LEU A 7 10.29 -6.81 1.36
C LEU A 7 10.55 -6.66 2.86
N PHE A 8 9.96 -7.52 3.69
CA PHE A 8 9.98 -7.36 5.14
C PHE A 8 10.53 -8.56 5.89
N GLY A 9 11.04 -9.56 5.18
CA GLY A 9 11.55 -10.79 5.79
C GLY A 9 10.49 -11.60 6.52
N LYS A 10 9.23 -11.37 6.26
CA LYS A 10 8.10 -12.07 6.90
C LYS A 10 7.88 -13.42 6.25
N LYS A 11 7.45 -14.37 7.05
CA LYS A 11 7.17 -15.74 6.58
C LYS A 11 5.71 -15.88 6.23
N LYS A 12 5.43 -16.53 5.10
CA LYS A 12 4.07 -16.81 4.65
C LYS A 12 3.66 -18.21 5.08
N VAL A 13 2.47 -18.31 5.69
CA VAL A 13 1.90 -19.58 6.09
C VAL A 13 1.16 -20.17 4.91
N PRO A 14 1.47 -21.42 4.48
CA PRO A 14 0.80 -22.03 3.32
C PRO A 14 -0.65 -22.40 3.59
N GLY A 15 -1.41 -22.58 2.53
CA GLY A 15 -2.75 -23.14 2.58
C GLY A 15 -3.91 -22.16 2.67
N PHE A 16 -3.65 -20.85 2.63
CA PHE A 16 -4.72 -19.82 2.67
C PHE A 16 -4.99 -19.22 1.30
N SER A 17 -6.27 -18.91 1.05
CA SER A 17 -6.68 -18.18 -0.14
C SER A 17 -6.28 -16.72 -0.03
N SER A 18 -5.95 -16.08 -1.15
CA SER A 18 -5.49 -14.70 -1.19
C SER A 18 -6.58 -13.65 -1.32
N ALA A 19 -7.85 -14.02 -1.49
CA ALA A 19 -8.93 -13.08 -1.80
C ALA A 19 -9.73 -12.65 -0.57
N VAL A 20 -9.06 -12.27 0.53
CA VAL A 20 -9.74 -11.91 1.77
C VAL A 20 -9.95 -10.41 1.96
N TYR A 21 -9.32 -9.57 1.13
CA TYR A 21 -9.47 -8.12 1.20
C TYR A 21 -9.91 -7.53 -0.12
N SER A 22 -10.61 -6.40 -0.05
CA SER A 22 -10.72 -5.48 -1.18
C SER A 22 -9.96 -4.20 -0.85
N ILE A 23 -9.30 -3.63 -1.85
CA ILE A 23 -8.53 -2.40 -1.71
C ILE A 23 -9.05 -1.40 -2.74
N ASP A 24 -9.57 -0.28 -2.27
CA ASP A 24 -10.02 0.82 -3.12
C ASP A 24 -9.11 2.01 -2.91
N VAL A 25 -8.69 2.65 -4.00
CA VAL A 25 -7.79 3.79 -3.96
C VAL A 25 -8.36 4.92 -4.81
N VAL A 26 -8.42 6.11 -4.22
CA VAL A 26 -8.79 7.33 -4.93
C VAL A 26 -7.63 8.31 -4.81
N MET A 27 -7.18 8.85 -5.94
CA MET A 27 -6.10 9.84 -5.97
C MET A 27 -6.64 11.24 -6.20
N HIS A 28 -6.11 12.22 -5.47
CA HIS A 28 -6.46 13.62 -5.60
C HIS A 28 -5.20 14.49 -5.58
N PRO A 29 -4.79 15.12 -6.67
CA PRO A 29 -5.25 14.90 -8.05
C PRO A 29 -4.70 13.58 -8.60
N PHE A 30 -5.19 13.16 -9.76
CA PHE A 30 -4.67 11.95 -10.41
C PHE A 30 -3.36 12.20 -11.18
N ARG A 31 -2.88 13.42 -11.21
CA ARG A 31 -1.66 13.84 -11.91
C ARG A 31 -0.97 14.92 -11.11
N ILE A 32 0.36 14.85 -11.04
CA ILE A 32 1.20 15.88 -10.43
C ILE A 32 2.16 16.46 -11.46
N ALA A 33 2.72 17.61 -11.14
CA ALA A 33 3.65 18.32 -12.02
C ALA A 33 5.02 17.66 -11.99
N ALA A 34 5.64 17.57 -13.17
CA ALA A 34 7.02 17.10 -13.30
C ALA A 34 8.01 18.17 -12.86
N HIS A 35 9.19 17.74 -12.43
CA HIS A 35 10.35 18.59 -12.14
C HIS A 35 10.09 19.64 -11.06
N LYS A 36 9.17 19.38 -10.14
CA LYS A 36 8.97 20.27 -9.00
C LYS A 36 8.35 19.52 -7.83
N ALA A 37 8.41 20.13 -6.65
CA ALA A 37 7.77 19.57 -5.46
C ALA A 37 6.25 19.72 -5.61
N ASP A 38 5.59 18.61 -5.82
CA ASP A 38 4.14 18.51 -5.95
C ASP A 38 3.71 17.17 -5.39
N TYR A 39 2.45 17.05 -4.99
CA TYR A 39 1.98 15.82 -4.38
C TYR A 39 0.55 15.47 -4.79
N ALA A 40 0.26 14.18 -4.71
CA ALA A 40 -1.09 13.66 -4.80
C ALA A 40 -1.44 13.00 -3.46
N GLN A 41 -2.70 13.11 -3.08
CA GLN A 41 -3.22 12.46 -1.89
C GLN A 41 -3.91 11.16 -2.31
N LEU A 42 -3.56 10.07 -1.65
CA LEU A 42 -4.20 8.78 -1.85
C LEU A 42 -5.12 8.51 -0.67
N ASP A 43 -6.40 8.30 -0.97
CA ASP A 43 -7.38 7.81 -0.01
C ASP A 43 -7.56 6.32 -0.27
N ILE A 44 -7.16 5.50 0.69
CA ILE A 44 -7.13 4.04 0.57
C ILE A 44 -8.15 3.46 1.53
N VAL A 45 -9.02 2.59 1.04
CA VAL A 45 -9.97 1.85 1.88
C VAL A 45 -9.70 0.38 1.71
N VAL A 46 -9.39 -0.30 2.82
CA VAL A 46 -9.21 -1.75 2.85
C VAL A 46 -10.36 -2.35 3.62
N GLU A 47 -11.04 -3.30 3.01
CA GLU A 47 -12.17 -3.99 3.62
C GLU A 47 -11.83 -5.47 3.82
N ASN A 48 -12.11 -5.99 5.02
CA ASN A 48 -12.03 -7.40 5.29
C ASN A 48 -13.27 -8.10 4.72
N LYS A 49 -13.07 -8.90 3.67
CA LYS A 49 -14.12 -9.68 3.02
C LYS A 49 -14.34 -11.05 3.64
N PHE A 50 -13.48 -11.42 4.58
CA PHE A 50 -13.54 -12.72 5.24
C PHE A 50 -14.62 -12.73 6.33
N ASP A 51 -14.94 -13.90 6.84
CA ASP A 51 -15.98 -14.06 7.86
C ASP A 51 -15.44 -14.05 9.29
N LYS A 52 -14.16 -13.78 9.46
CA LYS A 52 -13.48 -13.70 10.75
C LYS A 52 -12.62 -12.46 10.83
N GLU A 53 -12.31 -12.05 12.06
CA GLU A 53 -11.35 -10.98 12.29
C GLU A 53 -9.97 -11.39 11.79
N LEU A 54 -9.28 -10.43 11.14
CA LEU A 54 -7.94 -10.65 10.64
C LEU A 54 -7.00 -9.60 11.23
N LEU A 55 -5.86 -10.07 11.75
CA LEU A 55 -4.76 -9.18 12.11
C LEU A 55 -4.18 -8.64 10.81
N THR A 56 -4.28 -7.34 10.59
CA THR A 56 -4.09 -6.74 9.28
C THR A 56 -2.97 -5.72 9.29
N SER A 57 -2.16 -5.73 8.24
CA SER A 57 -1.24 -4.64 7.93
C SER A 57 -1.38 -4.25 6.47
N ILE A 58 -0.96 -3.01 6.16
CA ILE A 58 -0.98 -2.47 4.81
C ILE A 58 0.42 -1.95 4.51
N VAL A 59 0.94 -2.34 3.35
CA VAL A 59 2.25 -1.89 2.89
C VAL A 59 2.07 -1.15 1.58
N ILE A 60 2.69 0.03 1.50
CA ILE A 60 2.67 0.86 0.30
C ILE A 60 4.10 1.02 -0.17
N THR A 61 4.35 0.71 -1.44
CA THR A 61 5.67 0.79 -2.05
C THR A 61 5.64 1.76 -3.22
N LEU A 62 6.57 2.70 -3.22
CA LEU A 62 6.73 3.71 -4.26
C LEU A 62 8.01 3.46 -5.06
N PRO A 63 8.06 3.85 -6.34
CA PRO A 63 9.32 3.88 -7.07
C PRO A 63 10.25 4.97 -6.53
N LYS A 64 11.52 4.90 -6.89
CA LYS A 64 12.56 5.81 -6.36
C LYS A 64 12.32 7.28 -6.66
N SER A 65 11.59 7.59 -7.71
CA SER A 65 11.32 8.98 -8.10
C SER A 65 10.24 9.65 -7.25
N LEU A 66 9.55 8.90 -6.42
CA LEU A 66 8.47 9.38 -5.57
C LEU A 66 8.77 9.08 -4.09
N GLY A 67 8.13 9.79 -3.19
CA GLY A 67 8.29 9.56 -1.77
C GLY A 67 7.05 9.94 -0.99
N PHE A 68 7.04 9.60 0.28
CA PHE A 68 5.91 9.87 1.19
C PHE A 68 5.98 11.25 1.83
N GLU A 69 7.09 11.96 1.66
CA GLU A 69 7.29 13.31 2.16
C GLU A 69 7.96 14.17 1.07
N GLN A 70 8.00 15.46 1.29
CA GLN A 70 8.52 16.42 0.30
C GLN A 70 9.96 16.12 -0.11
N SER A 71 10.77 15.58 0.78
CA SER A 71 12.16 15.19 0.47
C SER A 71 12.25 13.96 -0.41
N ALA A 72 11.16 13.17 -0.52
CA ALA A 72 11.08 11.92 -1.27
C ALA A 72 12.16 10.91 -0.90
N LEU A 73 12.50 10.81 0.38
CA LEU A 73 13.49 9.87 0.87
C LEU A 73 12.87 8.53 1.30
N SER A 74 11.60 8.53 1.69
CA SER A 74 10.90 7.31 2.11
C SER A 74 10.11 6.73 0.94
N HIS A 75 10.36 5.47 0.61
CA HIS A 75 9.74 4.78 -0.53
C HIS A 75 8.87 3.61 -0.13
N GLN A 76 8.83 3.26 1.14
CA GLN A 76 8.00 2.20 1.68
C GLN A 76 7.36 2.65 2.98
N LYS A 77 6.13 2.20 3.20
CA LYS A 77 5.40 2.51 4.42
C LYS A 77 4.61 1.28 4.85
N GLU A 78 4.79 0.84 6.08
CA GLU A 78 4.00 -0.22 6.69
C GLU A 78 3.05 0.40 7.71
N ILE A 79 1.77 0.05 7.62
CA ILE A 79 0.74 0.50 8.55
C ILE A 79 0.15 -0.74 9.20
N ARG A 80 0.34 -0.86 10.51
CA ARG A 80 -0.23 -1.97 11.28
C ARG A 80 -1.61 -1.57 11.76
N VAL A 81 -2.62 -2.18 11.17
CA VAL A 81 -4.02 -1.84 11.43
C VAL A 81 -4.52 -2.46 12.73
N GLY A 82 -3.98 -3.63 13.10
CA GLY A 82 -4.51 -4.43 14.20
C GLY A 82 -5.59 -5.37 13.73
N GLY A 83 -6.48 -5.76 14.61
CA GLY A 83 -7.60 -6.63 14.26
C GLY A 83 -8.64 -5.87 13.44
N LEU A 84 -8.96 -6.40 12.26
CA LEU A 84 -10.01 -5.87 11.40
C LEU A 84 -11.11 -6.92 11.34
N GLY A 85 -12.28 -6.61 11.89
CA GLY A 85 -13.40 -7.53 11.97
C GLY A 85 -14.03 -7.84 10.61
N PRO A 86 -14.93 -8.85 10.55
CA PRO A 86 -15.61 -9.19 9.30
C PRO A 86 -16.36 -7.99 8.74
N LYS A 87 -16.18 -7.72 7.46
CA LYS A 87 -16.80 -6.60 6.74
C LYS A 87 -16.39 -5.20 7.23
N ASP A 88 -15.49 -5.12 8.19
CA ASP A 88 -14.95 -3.83 8.63
C ASP A 88 -14.02 -3.24 7.60
N LYS A 89 -13.94 -1.91 7.61
CA LYS A 89 -13.11 -1.14 6.68
C LYS A 89 -12.13 -0.29 7.46
N LYS A 90 -10.94 -0.14 6.88
CA LYS A 90 -9.93 0.81 7.37
C LYS A 90 -9.63 1.81 6.27
N SER A 91 -9.80 3.10 6.60
CA SER A 91 -9.46 4.21 5.70
C SER A 91 -8.09 4.77 6.07
N ILE A 92 -7.26 4.96 5.07
CA ILE A 92 -5.90 5.46 5.23
C ILE A 92 -5.67 6.55 4.20
N ARG A 93 -5.03 7.64 4.63
CA ARG A 93 -4.69 8.75 3.75
C ARG A 93 -3.19 8.95 3.76
N VAL A 94 -2.58 8.95 2.58
CA VAL A 94 -1.15 9.22 2.43
C VAL A 94 -0.91 10.23 1.33
N GLN A 95 0.21 10.95 1.42
CA GLN A 95 0.67 11.85 0.38
C GLN A 95 1.80 11.19 -0.39
N VAL A 96 1.78 11.32 -1.71
CA VAL A 96 2.84 10.84 -2.59
C VAL A 96 3.42 12.05 -3.29
N TRP A 97 4.71 12.30 -3.04
CA TRP A 97 5.43 13.48 -3.48
C TRP A 97 6.36 13.19 -4.65
N GLY A 98 6.33 14.07 -5.64
CA GLY A 98 7.39 14.19 -6.62
C GLY A 98 8.35 15.30 -6.22
N THR A 99 9.49 15.37 -6.90
CA THR A 99 10.55 16.36 -6.64
C THR A 99 10.98 17.02 -7.95
N ALA A 100 11.93 17.94 -7.85
CA ALA A 100 12.55 18.55 -9.03
C ALA A 100 13.21 17.51 -9.95
N ARG A 101 13.48 16.31 -9.45
CA ARG A 101 14.12 15.22 -10.20
C ARG A 101 13.12 14.23 -10.78
N THR A 102 11.82 14.39 -10.52
CA THR A 102 10.81 13.46 -11.00
C THR A 102 10.43 13.80 -12.43
N ASP A 103 10.78 12.90 -13.35
CA ASP A 103 10.53 13.07 -14.79
C ASP A 103 9.07 12.80 -15.13
N PRO A 104 8.57 13.34 -16.26
CA PRO A 104 7.25 12.97 -16.76
C PRO A 104 7.14 11.48 -17.05
N GLY A 105 6.00 10.89 -16.76
CA GLY A 105 5.74 9.49 -17.00
C GLY A 105 4.64 8.96 -16.10
N SER A 106 4.42 7.66 -16.19
CA SER A 106 3.49 6.94 -15.32
C SER A 106 4.29 6.12 -14.32
N TYR A 107 3.95 6.26 -13.05
CA TYR A 107 4.65 5.59 -11.95
C TYR A 107 3.70 4.67 -11.22
N GLU A 108 4.11 3.42 -11.03
CA GLU A 108 3.30 2.43 -10.33
C GLU A 108 3.47 2.57 -8.82
N ILE A 109 2.34 2.63 -8.13
CA ILE A 109 2.25 2.58 -6.68
C ILE A 109 1.65 1.23 -6.32
N LYS A 110 2.37 0.45 -5.52
CA LYS A 110 1.94 -0.89 -5.14
C LYS A 110 1.45 -0.89 -3.70
N LEU A 111 0.26 -1.46 -3.50
CA LEU A 111 -0.34 -1.57 -2.18
C LEU A 111 -0.58 -3.05 -1.89
N PHE A 112 -0.26 -3.44 -0.68
CA PHE A 112 -0.46 -4.82 -0.20
C PHE A 112 -1.27 -4.78 1.08
N ALA A 113 -2.37 -5.51 1.12
CA ALA A 113 -3.08 -5.79 2.35
C ALA A 113 -2.74 -7.20 2.77
N MET A 114 -2.28 -7.37 4.01
CA MET A 114 -1.81 -8.65 4.51
C MET A 114 -2.52 -9.02 5.79
N SER A 115 -2.93 -10.28 5.90
CA SER A 115 -3.37 -10.84 7.17
C SER A 115 -2.23 -11.63 7.80
N HIS A 116 -2.22 -11.67 9.12
CA HIS A 116 -1.13 -12.26 9.89
C HIS A 116 -1.65 -13.31 10.86
N TYR A 117 -0.78 -14.26 11.18
CA TYR A 117 -1.06 -15.30 12.16
C TYR A 117 -0.36 -14.96 13.47
N ARG A 118 -1.13 -14.69 14.51
CA ARG A 118 -0.68 -14.34 15.87
C ARG A 118 0.02 -12.97 15.95
N ASP A 119 1.03 -12.73 15.13
CA ASP A 119 1.74 -11.46 15.11
C ASP A 119 2.16 -11.10 13.68
N TYR A 120 2.70 -9.90 13.50
CA TYR A 120 3.02 -9.38 12.18
C TYR A 120 4.19 -10.06 11.49
N SER A 121 4.86 -10.99 12.16
CA SER A 121 5.98 -11.74 11.56
C SER A 121 5.52 -12.84 10.60
N TYR A 122 4.26 -13.27 10.70
CA TYR A 122 3.72 -14.37 9.89
C TYR A 122 2.60 -13.86 9.01
N VAL A 123 2.75 -14.02 7.70
CA VAL A 123 1.76 -13.59 6.71
C VAL A 123 0.93 -14.78 6.27
N LEU A 124 -0.39 -14.71 6.49
CA LEU A 124 -1.35 -15.72 6.03
C LEU A 124 -1.81 -15.45 4.61
N ASN A 125 -2.19 -14.20 4.33
CA ASN A 125 -2.73 -13.79 3.05
C ASN A 125 -2.13 -12.47 2.62
N GLU A 126 -2.07 -12.27 1.31
CA GLU A 126 -1.58 -11.06 0.70
C GLU A 126 -2.45 -10.73 -0.50
N VAL A 127 -2.99 -9.51 -0.52
CA VAL A 127 -3.76 -9.00 -1.65
C VAL A 127 -3.04 -7.75 -2.15
N LYS A 128 -2.76 -7.73 -3.45
CA LYS A 128 -2.01 -6.64 -4.10
C LYS A 128 -2.95 -5.78 -4.93
N LYS A 129 -2.78 -4.46 -4.85
CA LYS A 129 -3.41 -3.49 -5.72
C LYS A 129 -2.33 -2.58 -6.28
N THR A 130 -2.34 -2.37 -7.60
CA THR A 130 -1.42 -1.43 -8.25
C THR A 130 -2.24 -0.28 -8.82
N VAL A 131 -1.78 0.94 -8.57
CA VAL A 131 -2.36 2.15 -9.16
C VAL A 131 -1.25 2.96 -9.82
N GLU A 132 -1.60 3.75 -10.82
CA GLU A 132 -0.63 4.59 -11.53
C GLU A 132 -0.84 6.05 -11.18
N LEU A 133 0.26 6.73 -10.86
CA LEU A 133 0.30 8.18 -10.73
C LEU A 133 0.96 8.76 -11.96
N ARG A 134 0.28 9.68 -12.61
CA ARG A 134 0.81 10.37 -13.78
C ARG A 134 1.55 11.62 -13.36
N VAL A 135 2.74 11.77 -13.92
CA VAL A 135 3.58 12.96 -13.76
C VAL A 135 3.75 13.60 -15.13
N ALA A 136 3.39 14.86 -15.23
CA ALA A 136 3.45 15.56 -16.53
C ALA A 136 3.94 16.99 -16.42
#